data_1eeb573b44135c43b8b96e2353eb5138
#
_entry.id   1eeb573b44135c43b8b96e2353eb5138
#
_cell.length_a   1.000
_cell.length_b   1.000
_cell.length_c   1.000
_cell.angle_alpha   90.00
_cell.angle_beta   90.00
_cell.angle_gamma   90.00
#
_symmetry.space_group_name_H-M   'P 1'
#
loop_
_entity.id
_entity.type
_entity.pdbx_description
1 polymer ?
#
loop_
_entity_poly.entity_id
_entity_poly.type
_entity_poly.pdbx_seq_one_letter_code
_entity_poly.pdbx_strand_id
1 'polypeptide(L)'
;VIVSRGEIVEIGGSYRLPDIISETGMNLIEVGTTNKTRLHDYEVALKKNPNSVVLKVHRSNFSISGFTEEVSIRELSDLKNKYDTLLLHDLGSGLVIENSFLSKHNLSIFEKEPRVQQSIKDGVDIVMFSGDKLFGSVQSGIIAGKNELIESIKTFSIFRTYRCSD
;
A
#
# COMPACT_ATOMS: atom_id res chain seq x y z
N VAL A 1 11.31 -6.49 -1.44
CA VAL A 1 10.16 -5.58 -1.65
C VAL A 1 10.63 -4.36 -2.40
N ILE A 2 9.94 -3.98 -3.50
CA ILE A 2 10.25 -2.80 -4.31
C ILE A 2 9.32 -1.67 -3.89
N VAL A 3 9.88 -0.51 -3.49
CA VAL A 3 9.15 0.66 -3.01
C VAL A 3 9.72 1.93 -3.66
N SER A 4 8.85 2.89 -4.01
CA SER A 4 9.29 4.24 -4.41
C SER A 4 10.01 4.93 -3.26
N ARG A 5 11.17 5.55 -3.54
CA ARG A 5 11.89 6.34 -2.53
C ARG A 5 11.05 7.47 -1.94
N GLY A 6 10.17 8.08 -2.74
CA GLY A 6 9.22 9.08 -2.27
C GLY A 6 8.09 8.55 -1.38
N GLU A 7 7.98 7.23 -1.22
CA GLU A 7 6.98 6.54 -0.43
C GLU A 7 7.55 5.84 0.81
N ILE A 8 8.84 6.07 1.10
CA ILE A 8 9.47 5.60 2.33
C ILE A 8 9.05 6.54 3.46
N VAL A 9 8.14 6.03 4.29
CA VAL A 9 7.48 6.81 5.34
C VAL A 9 7.97 6.42 6.74
N GLU A 10 7.92 7.38 7.64
CA GLU A 10 7.94 7.15 9.09
C GLU A 10 6.56 7.51 9.64
N ILE A 11 5.99 6.65 10.46
CA ILE A 11 4.72 6.89 11.15
C ILE A 11 4.93 7.14 12.64
N GLY A 12 3.87 7.47 13.37
CA GLY A 12 3.95 7.76 14.81
C GLY A 12 4.64 6.67 15.62
N GLY A 13 5.43 7.04 16.63
CA GLY A 13 6.22 6.11 17.43
C GLY A 13 7.55 5.68 16.81
N SER A 14 8.04 6.43 15.82
CA SER A 14 9.31 6.15 15.12
C SER A 14 9.31 4.85 14.31
N TYR A 15 8.14 4.35 13.91
CA TYR A 15 8.04 3.20 13.02
C TYR A 15 8.39 3.61 11.60
N ARG A 16 9.51 3.12 11.10
CA ARG A 16 10.01 3.38 9.75
C ARG A 16 9.77 2.19 8.84
N LEU A 17 9.23 2.45 7.66
CA LEU A 17 8.97 1.40 6.68
C LEU A 17 10.20 0.53 6.35
N PRO A 18 11.42 1.09 6.15
CA PRO A 18 12.62 0.28 5.93
C PRO A 18 12.93 -0.68 7.06
N ASP A 19 12.78 -0.24 8.31
CA ASP A 19 13.06 -1.06 9.49
C ASP A 19 12.07 -2.23 9.58
N ILE A 20 10.78 -1.96 9.36
CA ILE A 20 9.72 -2.99 9.35
C ILE A 20 10.00 -4.03 8.25
N ILE A 21 10.35 -3.61 7.04
CA ILE A 21 10.68 -4.54 5.95
C ILE A 21 11.91 -5.38 6.31
N SER A 22 12.94 -4.76 6.87
CA SER A 22 14.18 -5.46 7.30
C SER A 22 13.90 -6.52 8.36
N GLU A 23 13.03 -6.26 9.34
CA GLU A 23 12.64 -7.21 10.38
C GLU A 23 11.94 -8.46 9.82
N THR A 24 11.32 -8.38 8.64
CA THR A 24 10.76 -9.57 7.96
C THR A 24 11.79 -10.45 7.28
N GLY A 25 13.07 -10.05 7.26
CA GLY A 25 14.15 -10.71 6.52
C GLY A 25 14.13 -10.45 5.02
N MET A 26 13.23 -9.59 4.53
CA MET A 26 13.16 -9.19 3.13
C MET A 26 14.08 -7.99 2.84
N ASN A 27 14.62 -7.95 1.62
CA ASN A 27 15.40 -6.81 1.16
C ASN A 27 14.50 -5.69 0.65
N LEU A 28 14.75 -4.46 1.09
CA LEU A 28 14.15 -3.27 0.52
C LEU A 28 14.92 -2.87 -0.75
N ILE A 29 14.20 -2.67 -1.84
CA ILE A 29 14.70 -2.18 -3.11
C ILE A 29 14.03 -0.84 -3.39
N GLU A 30 14.77 0.24 -3.22
CA GLU A 30 14.29 1.59 -3.48
C GLU A 30 14.37 1.93 -4.96
N VAL A 31 13.29 2.49 -5.53
CA VAL A 31 13.25 2.96 -6.93
C VAL A 31 12.93 4.43 -7.03
N GLY A 32 13.43 5.07 -8.10
CA GLY A 32 13.25 6.49 -8.33
C GLY A 32 14.03 7.39 -7.37
N THR A 33 13.50 8.58 -7.14
CA THR A 33 14.05 9.59 -6.23
C THR A 33 12.97 10.08 -5.26
N THR A 34 13.32 10.95 -4.32
CA THR A 34 12.38 11.48 -3.31
C THR A 34 11.13 12.10 -3.93
N ASN A 35 11.29 12.83 -5.03
CA ASN A 35 10.22 13.62 -5.67
C ASN A 35 9.74 13.03 -7.00
N LYS A 36 10.47 12.07 -7.58
CA LYS A 36 10.10 11.47 -8.87
C LYS A 36 10.38 9.99 -8.92
N THR A 37 9.35 9.23 -9.28
CA THR A 37 9.45 7.82 -9.60
C THR A 37 8.63 7.54 -10.86
N ARG A 38 9.24 6.85 -11.81
CA ARG A 38 8.63 6.50 -13.10
C ARG A 38 8.39 5.00 -13.18
N LEU A 39 7.48 4.61 -14.03
CA LEU A 39 7.19 3.19 -14.29
C LEU A 39 8.44 2.40 -14.70
N HIS A 40 9.34 3.05 -15.48
CA HIS A 40 10.61 2.46 -15.89
C HIS A 40 11.52 2.09 -14.71
N ASP A 41 11.49 2.86 -13.61
CA ASP A 41 12.31 2.58 -12.43
C ASP A 41 11.88 1.25 -11.78
N TYR A 42 10.56 1.01 -11.67
CA TYR A 42 10.00 -0.27 -11.22
C TYR A 42 10.33 -1.40 -12.19
N GLU A 43 10.19 -1.16 -13.49
CA GLU A 43 10.49 -2.17 -14.51
C GLU A 43 11.95 -2.65 -14.45
N VAL A 44 12.89 -1.74 -14.30
CA VAL A 44 14.32 -2.08 -14.15
C VAL A 44 14.57 -2.89 -12.88
N ALA A 45 13.92 -2.52 -11.78
CA ALA A 45 14.05 -3.25 -10.52
C ALA A 45 13.49 -4.68 -10.59
N LEU A 46 12.31 -4.85 -11.18
CA LEU A 46 11.67 -6.16 -11.37
C LEU A 46 12.51 -7.09 -12.27
N LYS A 47 13.08 -6.57 -13.36
CA LYS A 47 13.98 -7.35 -14.24
C LYS A 47 15.20 -7.89 -13.49
N LYS A 48 15.74 -7.10 -12.57
CA LYS A 48 16.91 -7.50 -11.76
C LYS A 48 16.56 -8.42 -10.58
N ASN A 49 15.30 -8.38 -10.13
CA ASN A 49 14.83 -9.06 -8.93
C ASN A 49 13.47 -9.75 -9.20
N PRO A 50 13.46 -10.85 -9.96
CA PRO A 50 12.21 -11.47 -10.45
C PRO A 50 11.30 -12.03 -9.34
N ASN A 51 11.82 -12.29 -8.14
CA ASN A 51 11.04 -12.79 -7.00
C ASN A 51 10.59 -11.67 -6.04
N SER A 52 10.61 -10.43 -6.50
CA SER A 52 10.20 -9.29 -5.67
C SER A 52 8.70 -9.05 -5.76
N VAL A 53 8.16 -8.41 -4.73
CA VAL A 53 6.81 -7.83 -4.73
C VAL A 53 6.91 -6.31 -4.82
N VAL A 54 5.92 -5.67 -5.41
CA VAL A 54 5.80 -4.21 -5.47
C VAL A 54 4.90 -3.75 -4.33
N LEU A 55 5.39 -2.81 -3.52
CA LEU A 55 4.63 -2.17 -2.46
C LEU A 55 4.42 -0.69 -2.81
N LYS A 56 3.19 -0.30 -3.02
CA LYS A 56 2.73 1.09 -3.09
C LYS A 56 2.38 1.55 -1.69
N VAL A 57 2.87 2.73 -1.27
CA VAL A 57 2.56 3.28 0.05
C VAL A 57 1.91 4.64 -0.11
N HIS A 58 0.73 4.82 0.51
CA HIS A 58 0.05 6.10 0.55
C HIS A 58 0.67 6.99 1.64
N ARG A 59 1.03 8.21 1.25
CA ARG A 59 1.56 9.24 2.17
C ARG A 59 0.42 9.94 2.91
N SER A 60 -0.14 9.28 3.92
CA SER A 60 -1.31 9.78 4.64
C SER A 60 -1.00 10.92 5.63
N ASN A 61 0.27 11.08 6.04
CA ASN A 61 0.69 12.01 7.08
C ASN A 61 1.59 13.16 6.59
N PHE A 62 1.97 13.18 5.31
CA PHE A 62 2.69 14.29 4.68
C PHE A 62 2.41 14.33 3.17
N SER A 63 2.78 15.42 2.52
CA SER A 63 2.67 15.58 1.07
C SER A 63 3.99 16.06 0.46
N ILE A 64 4.24 15.66 -0.78
CA ILE A 64 5.32 16.19 -1.61
C ILE A 64 4.67 17.00 -2.72
N SER A 65 5.10 18.27 -2.88
CA SER A 65 4.58 19.17 -3.90
C SER A 65 5.70 19.79 -4.74
N GLY A 66 5.35 20.39 -5.88
CA GLY A 66 6.30 21.01 -6.78
C GLY A 66 6.62 20.12 -7.99
N PHE A 67 7.91 19.97 -8.31
CA PHE A 67 8.37 19.16 -9.44
C PHE A 67 8.37 17.67 -9.11
N THR A 68 7.19 17.06 -9.10
CA THR A 68 6.95 15.70 -8.65
C THR A 68 6.39 14.81 -9.77
N GLU A 69 6.62 13.50 -9.65
CA GLU A 69 6.07 12.47 -10.52
C GLU A 69 5.93 11.16 -9.73
N GLU A 70 4.79 10.52 -9.80
CA GLU A 70 4.55 9.23 -9.16
C GLU A 70 3.79 8.27 -10.09
N VAL A 71 3.96 6.99 -9.86
CA VAL A 71 3.31 5.93 -10.66
C VAL A 71 1.97 5.59 -10.03
N SER A 72 0.93 5.56 -10.84
CA SER A 72 -0.41 5.19 -10.42
C SER A 72 -0.53 3.69 -10.14
N ILE A 73 -1.54 3.30 -9.34
CA ILE A 73 -1.84 1.89 -9.07
C ILE A 73 -2.15 1.12 -10.37
N ARG A 74 -2.84 1.73 -11.34
CA ARG A 74 -3.18 1.09 -12.61
C ARG A 74 -1.94 0.75 -13.42
N GLU A 75 -1.02 1.70 -13.55
CA GLU A 75 0.26 1.46 -14.24
C GLU A 75 1.07 0.35 -13.54
N LEU A 76 1.09 0.32 -12.20
CA LEU A 76 1.74 -0.75 -11.44
C LEU A 76 1.01 -2.08 -11.59
N SER A 77 -0.32 -2.08 -11.72
CA SER A 77 -1.11 -3.29 -11.97
C SER A 77 -0.82 -3.89 -13.34
N ASP A 78 -0.70 -3.06 -14.38
CA ASP A 78 -0.29 -3.52 -15.71
C ASP A 78 1.13 -4.10 -15.68
N LEU A 79 2.03 -3.43 -14.95
CA LEU A 79 3.41 -3.87 -14.81
C LEU A 79 3.52 -5.20 -14.04
N LYS A 80 2.77 -5.38 -12.93
CA LYS A 80 2.78 -6.63 -12.17
C LYS A 80 2.30 -7.82 -13.00
N ASN A 81 1.29 -7.63 -13.85
CA ASN A 81 0.80 -8.68 -14.74
C ASN A 81 1.86 -9.08 -15.77
N LYS A 82 2.64 -8.10 -16.27
CA LYS A 82 3.74 -8.35 -17.21
C LYS A 82 4.89 -9.14 -16.59
N TYR A 83 5.15 -8.96 -15.30
CA TYR A 83 6.29 -9.57 -14.58
C TYR A 83 5.88 -10.70 -13.63
N ASP A 84 4.62 -11.10 -13.63
CA ASP A 84 4.05 -12.13 -12.75
C ASP A 84 4.45 -11.92 -11.27
N THR A 85 4.21 -10.72 -10.77
CA THR A 85 4.52 -10.33 -9.38
C THR A 85 3.25 -9.87 -8.65
N LEU A 86 3.35 -9.65 -7.35
CA LEU A 86 2.27 -9.12 -6.52
C LEU A 86 2.38 -7.61 -6.38
N LEU A 87 1.23 -6.93 -6.37
CA LEU A 87 1.08 -5.52 -6.02
C LEU A 87 0.36 -5.40 -4.68
N LEU A 88 1.07 -4.89 -3.70
CA LEU A 88 0.57 -4.59 -2.36
C LEU A 88 0.34 -3.07 -2.23
N HIS A 89 -0.69 -2.65 -1.50
CA HIS A 89 -0.94 -1.24 -1.21
C HIS A 89 -1.10 -1.03 0.29
N ASP A 90 -0.16 -0.33 0.88
CA ASP A 90 -0.28 0.21 2.24
C ASP A 90 -1.02 1.55 2.16
N LEU A 91 -2.29 1.51 2.47
CA LEU A 91 -3.21 2.64 2.39
C LEU A 91 -3.19 3.45 3.69
N GLY A 92 -2.88 2.82 4.79
CA GLY A 92 -2.77 3.38 6.12
C GLY A 92 -4.08 3.93 6.71
N SER A 93 -4.79 4.79 5.99
CA SER A 93 -5.99 5.51 6.48
C SER A 93 -7.28 4.68 6.48
N GLY A 94 -7.48 3.80 5.52
CA GLY A 94 -8.62 2.88 5.48
C GLY A 94 -9.96 3.53 5.11
N LEU A 95 -9.99 4.50 4.20
CA LEU A 95 -11.23 5.08 3.71
C LEU A 95 -12.02 4.06 2.88
N VAL A 96 -13.25 3.74 3.30
CA VAL A 96 -14.19 2.82 2.62
C VAL A 96 -15.46 3.52 2.14
N ILE A 97 -15.67 4.78 2.48
CA ILE A 97 -16.86 5.56 2.14
C ILE A 97 -16.81 5.97 0.67
N GLU A 98 -17.93 5.88 -0.05
CA GLU A 98 -18.02 6.27 -1.44
C GLU A 98 -18.07 7.79 -1.64
N ASN A 99 -17.60 8.28 -2.80
CA ASN A 99 -17.62 9.71 -3.14
C ASN A 99 -19.02 10.30 -3.13
N SER A 100 -20.02 9.55 -3.54
CA SER A 100 -21.43 9.95 -3.51
C SER A 100 -21.90 10.35 -2.10
N PHE A 101 -21.45 9.60 -1.09
CA PHE A 101 -21.74 9.92 0.30
C PHE A 101 -20.92 11.14 0.77
N LEU A 102 -19.62 11.20 0.42
CA LEU A 102 -18.76 12.33 0.79
C LEU A 102 -19.31 13.66 0.26
N SER A 103 -19.68 13.70 -1.02
CA SER A 103 -20.26 14.90 -1.66
C SER A 103 -21.60 15.28 -1.03
N LYS A 104 -22.48 14.31 -0.75
CA LYS A 104 -23.78 14.55 -0.11
C LYS A 104 -23.66 15.18 1.29
N HIS A 105 -22.59 14.86 2.01
CA HIS A 105 -22.38 15.34 3.39
C HIS A 105 -21.33 16.44 3.52
N ASN A 106 -20.94 17.09 2.40
CA ASN A 106 -19.92 18.15 2.36
C ASN A 106 -18.55 17.72 2.92
N LEU A 107 -18.17 16.46 2.73
CA LEU A 107 -16.91 15.87 3.18
C LEU A 107 -15.86 15.83 2.06
N SER A 108 -15.84 16.86 1.22
CA SER A 108 -14.95 16.96 0.04
C SER A 108 -13.46 16.90 0.36
N ILE A 109 -13.08 17.21 1.61
CA ILE A 109 -11.69 17.07 2.08
C ILE A 109 -11.13 15.65 1.90
N PHE A 110 -11.99 14.64 1.91
CA PHE A 110 -11.61 13.23 1.75
C PHE A 110 -11.72 12.72 0.29
N GLU A 111 -12.15 13.53 -0.67
CA GLU A 111 -12.32 13.09 -2.07
C GLU A 111 -11.01 12.65 -2.72
N LYS A 112 -9.87 13.21 -2.29
CA LYS A 112 -8.53 12.85 -2.76
C LYS A 112 -7.90 11.67 -2.00
N GLU A 113 -8.51 11.26 -0.90
CA GLU A 113 -8.02 10.13 -0.12
C GLU A 113 -8.28 8.82 -0.87
N PRO A 114 -7.27 7.96 -1.04
CA PRO A 114 -7.46 6.68 -1.72
C PRO A 114 -8.36 5.76 -0.92
N ARG A 115 -9.19 4.99 -1.64
CA ARG A 115 -10.16 4.07 -1.02
C ARG A 115 -9.78 2.63 -1.23
N VAL A 116 -10.07 1.80 -0.23
CA VAL A 116 -9.82 0.36 -0.24
C VAL A 116 -10.42 -0.30 -1.48
N GLN A 117 -11.71 -0.06 -1.76
CA GLN A 117 -12.40 -0.66 -2.90
C GLN A 117 -11.83 -0.20 -4.25
N GLN A 118 -11.39 1.06 -4.34
CA GLN A 118 -10.80 1.57 -5.57
C GLN A 118 -9.44 0.93 -5.84
N SER A 119 -8.61 0.77 -4.81
CA SER A 119 -7.32 0.09 -4.93
C SER A 119 -7.47 -1.34 -5.46
N ILE A 120 -8.45 -2.09 -4.93
CA ILE A 120 -8.74 -3.46 -5.40
C ILE A 120 -9.25 -3.44 -6.85
N LYS A 121 -10.16 -2.53 -7.21
CA LYS A 121 -10.66 -2.37 -8.58
C LYS A 121 -9.55 -2.01 -9.57
N ASP A 122 -8.57 -1.23 -9.15
CA ASP A 122 -7.42 -0.82 -9.95
C ASP A 122 -6.33 -1.91 -10.03
N GLY A 123 -6.59 -3.09 -9.42
CA GLY A 123 -5.80 -4.30 -9.62
C GLY A 123 -4.77 -4.60 -8.52
N VAL A 124 -4.86 -3.98 -7.35
CA VAL A 124 -4.05 -4.36 -6.18
C VAL A 124 -4.44 -5.78 -5.72
N ASP A 125 -3.45 -6.58 -5.34
CA ASP A 125 -3.67 -7.94 -4.85
C ASP A 125 -4.01 -7.97 -3.37
N ILE A 126 -3.35 -7.11 -2.58
CA ILE A 126 -3.57 -6.94 -1.14
C ILE A 126 -3.53 -5.46 -0.78
N VAL A 127 -4.51 -5.00 -0.03
CA VAL A 127 -4.57 -3.68 0.60
C VAL A 127 -4.45 -3.85 2.10
N MET A 128 -3.64 -3.00 2.73
CA MET A 128 -3.43 -2.97 4.17
C MET A 128 -3.79 -1.59 4.71
N PHE A 129 -4.45 -1.54 5.87
CA PHE A 129 -4.84 -0.28 6.51
C PHE A 129 -5.16 -0.44 7.99
N SER A 130 -5.20 0.68 8.72
CA SER A 130 -5.55 0.73 10.14
C SER A 130 -7.05 0.83 10.35
N GLY A 131 -7.58 0.10 11.34
CA GLY A 131 -9.00 0.11 11.70
C GLY A 131 -9.44 1.38 12.43
N ASP A 132 -8.55 1.99 13.21
CA ASP A 132 -8.82 3.13 14.10
C ASP A 132 -8.65 4.52 13.47
N LYS A 133 -8.49 4.57 12.14
CA LYS A 133 -8.40 5.83 11.39
C LYS A 133 -9.71 6.11 10.64
N LEU A 134 -9.66 6.35 9.33
CA LEU A 134 -10.85 6.67 8.53
C LEU A 134 -11.83 5.51 8.39
N PHE A 135 -11.40 4.29 8.67
CA PHE A 135 -12.31 3.14 8.77
C PHE A 135 -13.25 3.23 9.97
N GLY A 136 -12.85 3.91 11.05
CA GLY A 136 -13.70 4.24 12.19
C GLY A 136 -14.01 3.06 13.12
N SER A 137 -13.10 2.09 13.24
CA SER A 137 -13.24 0.92 14.10
C SER A 137 -12.19 0.92 15.24
N VAL A 138 -12.02 -0.22 15.88
CA VAL A 138 -10.99 -0.42 16.92
C VAL A 138 -9.58 -0.40 16.34
N GLN A 139 -8.59 -0.18 17.20
CA GLN A 139 -7.19 -0.28 16.80
C GLN A 139 -6.87 -1.70 16.37
N SER A 140 -6.63 -1.86 15.09
CA SER A 140 -6.35 -3.13 14.44
C SER A 140 -5.66 -2.91 13.09
N GLY A 141 -4.92 -3.89 12.62
CA GLY A 141 -4.47 -3.98 11.23
C GLY A 141 -5.51 -4.75 10.40
N ILE A 142 -5.92 -4.21 9.28
CA ILE A 142 -6.86 -4.85 8.36
C ILE A 142 -6.14 -5.16 7.05
N ILE A 143 -6.30 -6.39 6.57
CA ILE A 143 -5.76 -6.87 5.30
C ILE A 143 -6.95 -7.33 4.45
N ALA A 144 -7.08 -6.77 3.25
CA ALA A 144 -8.12 -7.13 2.30
C ALA A 144 -7.50 -7.40 0.91
N GLY A 145 -8.06 -8.34 0.15
CA GLY A 145 -7.51 -8.65 -1.17
C GLY A 145 -8.02 -9.96 -1.75
N LYS A 146 -7.23 -10.57 -2.64
CA LYS A 146 -7.56 -11.83 -3.28
C LYS A 146 -7.73 -12.96 -2.27
N ASN A 147 -8.80 -13.74 -2.40
CA ASN A 147 -9.14 -14.82 -1.44
C ASN A 147 -8.00 -15.80 -1.23
N GLU A 148 -7.34 -16.23 -2.28
CA GLU A 148 -6.22 -17.18 -2.21
C GLU A 148 -5.06 -16.66 -1.35
N LEU A 149 -4.76 -15.36 -1.46
CA LEU A 149 -3.69 -14.72 -0.66
C LEU A 149 -4.12 -14.54 0.79
N ILE A 150 -5.38 -14.14 1.02
CA ILE A 150 -5.93 -14.00 2.37
C ILE A 150 -5.97 -15.36 3.09
N GLU A 151 -6.40 -16.43 2.44
CA GLU A 151 -6.38 -17.78 3.03
C GLU A 151 -4.94 -18.24 3.32
N SER A 152 -3.99 -17.95 2.44
CA SER A 152 -2.57 -18.23 2.70
C SER A 152 -2.05 -17.50 3.94
N ILE A 153 -2.40 -16.22 4.10
CA ILE A 153 -2.04 -15.41 5.29
C ILE A 153 -2.65 -16.01 6.56
N LYS A 154 -3.93 -16.40 6.54
CA LYS A 154 -4.62 -16.97 7.70
C LYS A 154 -4.01 -18.29 8.18
N THR A 155 -3.48 -19.09 7.25
CA THR A 155 -2.85 -20.38 7.57
C THR A 155 -1.40 -20.24 8.02
N PHE A 156 -0.79 -19.07 7.84
CA PHE A 156 0.57 -18.82 8.28
C PHE A 156 0.66 -18.76 9.81
N SER A 157 1.61 -19.46 10.40
CA SER A 157 1.68 -19.66 11.87
C SER A 157 1.70 -18.36 12.68
N ILE A 158 2.38 -17.34 12.16
CA ILE A 158 2.52 -16.04 12.84
C ILE A 158 1.20 -15.26 12.89
N PHE A 159 0.26 -15.51 11.95
CA PHE A 159 -1.05 -14.86 11.93
C PHE A 159 -1.82 -15.09 13.23
N ARG A 160 -1.70 -16.28 13.82
CA ARG A 160 -2.35 -16.61 15.09
C ARG A 160 -1.89 -15.69 16.23
N THR A 161 -0.66 -15.20 16.17
CA THR A 161 -0.09 -14.27 17.17
C THR A 161 -0.69 -12.86 17.08
N TYR A 162 -1.04 -12.44 15.87
CA TYR A 162 -1.51 -11.07 15.58
C TYR A 162 -3.03 -10.96 15.43
N ARG A 163 -3.78 -12.08 15.41
CA ARG A 163 -5.24 -12.00 15.30
C ARG A 163 -5.86 -11.32 16.52
N CYS A 164 -6.92 -10.55 16.28
CA CYS A 164 -7.75 -10.02 17.36
C CYS A 164 -8.39 -11.16 18.16
N SER A 165 -8.69 -10.91 19.42
CA SER A 165 -9.54 -11.79 20.22
C SER A 165 -10.97 -11.78 19.66
N ASP A 166 -11.67 -12.89 19.85
CA ASP A 166 -13.09 -13.02 19.50
C ASP A 166 -13.98 -12.07 20.33
#